data_a562fa60dd7be264ea2085efeb35812e
#
_entry.id   a562fa60dd7be264ea2085efeb35812e
#
_cell.length_a   1.000
_cell.length_b   1.000
_cell.length_c   1.000
_cell.angle_alpha   90.00
_cell.angle_beta   90.00
_cell.angle_gamma   90.00
#
_symmetry.space_group_name_H-M   'P 1'
#
loop_
_entity.id
_entity.type
_entity.pdbx_description
1 polymer ?
#
loop_
_entity_poly.entity_id
_entity_poly.type
_entity_poly.pdbx_seq_one_letter_code
_entity_poly.pdbx_strand_id
1 'polypeptide(L)'
;MYFLDQQRFDSVVSDGPWGPGRDDAIGLSAAMLLGPQYLPTIATPVDFPSVWNQAARKGHALHWDGAAGSALERNVLVAVGAGTPKDLVPLASIAAIQSWLDTLPPPKYPYAIDQSKLARGA
;
A
#
# COMPACT_ATOMS: atom_id res chain seq x y z
N MET A 1 -15.24 -0.28 15.96
CA MET A 1 -15.19 -1.14 14.76
C MET A 1 -16.26 -0.61 13.82
N TYR A 2 -15.87 0.23 12.86
CA TYR A 2 -16.79 0.72 11.85
C TYR A 2 -17.05 -0.46 10.89
N PHE A 3 -18.18 -1.15 11.10
CA PHE A 3 -18.72 -1.98 10.03
C PHE A 3 -19.16 -1.02 8.93
N LEU A 4 -18.40 -0.96 7.86
CA LEU A 4 -18.95 -0.48 6.61
C LEU A 4 -20.16 -1.36 6.35
N ASP A 5 -21.35 -0.74 6.31
CA ASP A 5 -22.55 -1.41 5.88
C ASP A 5 -22.26 -2.16 4.59
N GLN A 6 -22.59 -3.46 4.53
CA GLN A 6 -22.28 -4.32 3.38
C GLN A 6 -22.73 -3.64 2.08
N GLN A 7 -23.93 -3.03 2.09
CA GLN A 7 -24.46 -2.29 0.94
C GLN A 7 -23.57 -1.10 0.52
N ARG A 8 -22.93 -0.46 1.49
CA ARG A 8 -22.02 0.66 1.24
C ARG A 8 -20.68 0.17 0.68
N PHE A 9 -20.23 -0.99 1.14
CA PHE A 9 -19.03 -1.63 0.62
C PHE A 9 -19.27 -2.10 -0.83
N ASP A 10 -20.39 -2.78 -1.10
CA ASP A 10 -20.75 -3.25 -2.44
C ASP A 10 -20.88 -2.10 -3.44
N SER A 11 -21.32 -0.91 -2.99
CA SER A 11 -21.39 0.28 -3.86
C SER A 11 -20.04 0.93 -4.16
N VAL A 12 -18.98 0.58 -3.44
CA VAL A 12 -17.61 1.13 -3.61
C VAL A 12 -16.68 0.15 -4.33
N VAL A 13 -17.07 -1.10 -4.51
CA VAL A 13 -16.29 -2.08 -5.27
C VAL A 13 -16.68 -2.01 -6.74
N SER A 14 -15.75 -1.68 -7.62
CA SER A 14 -16.03 -1.64 -9.04
C SER A 14 -16.08 -3.05 -9.66
N ASP A 15 -16.95 -3.28 -10.64
CA ASP A 15 -17.08 -4.54 -11.40
C ASP A 15 -15.92 -4.76 -12.41
N GLY A 16 -14.75 -4.22 -12.14
CA GLY A 16 -13.60 -4.34 -13.03
C GLY A 16 -13.00 -5.76 -13.08
N PRO A 17 -12.12 -6.04 -14.04
CA PRO A 17 -11.42 -7.32 -14.12
C PRO A 17 -10.37 -7.41 -13.00
N TRP A 18 -10.77 -8.01 -11.90
CA TRP A 18 -9.92 -8.25 -10.73
C TRP A 18 -8.94 -9.40 -11.00
N GLY A 19 -7.80 -9.39 -10.35
CA GLY A 19 -6.79 -10.42 -10.45
C GLY A 19 -5.69 -10.26 -9.40
N PRO A 20 -4.74 -11.20 -9.31
CA PRO A 20 -3.64 -11.11 -8.35
C PRO A 20 -2.90 -9.77 -8.45
N GLY A 21 -2.76 -9.06 -7.32
CA GLY A 21 -2.10 -7.76 -7.24
C GLY A 21 -2.89 -6.58 -7.83
N ARG A 22 -4.14 -6.79 -8.24
CA ARG A 22 -5.01 -5.74 -8.74
C ARG A 22 -5.90 -5.23 -7.62
N ASP A 23 -5.73 -3.96 -7.31
CA ASP A 23 -6.55 -3.23 -6.36
C ASP A 23 -6.64 -1.78 -6.82
N ASP A 24 -7.84 -1.20 -6.80
CA ASP A 24 -8.03 0.23 -7.03
C ASP A 24 -8.07 0.98 -5.69
N ALA A 25 -6.95 0.94 -4.99
CA ALA A 25 -6.83 1.58 -3.68
C ALA A 25 -7.11 3.09 -3.72
N ILE A 26 -6.75 3.77 -4.81
CA ILE A 26 -6.93 5.21 -4.97
C ILE A 26 -8.41 5.53 -5.21
N GLY A 27 -9.05 4.84 -6.15
CA GLY A 27 -10.47 5.05 -6.43
C GLY A 27 -11.36 4.68 -5.25
N LEU A 28 -11.05 3.56 -4.58
CA LEU A 28 -11.75 3.13 -3.38
C LEU A 28 -11.59 4.16 -2.24
N SER A 29 -10.38 4.63 -1.97
CA SER A 29 -10.13 5.64 -0.94
C SER A 29 -10.82 6.97 -1.27
N ALA A 30 -10.81 7.41 -2.52
CA ALA A 30 -11.52 8.61 -2.95
C ALA A 30 -13.03 8.46 -2.72
N ALA A 31 -13.63 7.33 -3.09
CA ALA A 31 -15.05 7.07 -2.87
C ALA A 31 -15.42 7.00 -1.37
N MET A 32 -14.56 6.41 -0.54
CA MET A 32 -14.75 6.35 0.91
C MET A 32 -14.66 7.71 1.60
N LEU A 33 -13.74 8.57 1.18
CA LEU A 33 -13.48 9.86 1.82
C LEU A 33 -14.37 10.98 1.27
N LEU A 34 -14.63 10.98 -0.02
CA LEU A 34 -15.32 12.07 -0.71
C LEU A 34 -16.77 11.73 -1.06
N GLY A 35 -17.11 10.45 -1.10
CA GLY A 35 -18.45 9.95 -1.38
C GLY A 35 -18.53 9.06 -2.63
N PRO A 36 -19.59 8.24 -2.75
CA PRO A 36 -19.71 7.21 -3.78
C PRO A 36 -19.78 7.77 -5.22
N GLN A 37 -20.08 9.06 -5.38
CA GLN A 37 -20.05 9.73 -6.69
C GLN A 37 -18.64 9.80 -7.29
N TYR A 38 -17.59 9.58 -6.48
CA TYR A 38 -16.20 9.53 -6.92
C TYR A 38 -15.72 8.11 -7.21
N LEU A 39 -16.60 7.10 -7.08
CA LEU A 39 -16.25 5.75 -7.50
C LEU A 39 -15.91 5.73 -8.99
N PRO A 40 -14.73 5.27 -9.39
CA PRO A 40 -14.36 5.21 -10.78
C PRO A 40 -15.25 4.18 -11.51
N THR A 41 -15.64 4.50 -12.74
CA THR A 41 -16.39 3.58 -13.62
C THR A 41 -15.51 2.48 -14.21
N ILE A 42 -14.20 2.66 -14.14
CA ILE A 42 -13.18 1.70 -14.58
C ILE A 42 -12.18 1.55 -13.46
N ALA A 43 -11.98 0.32 -13.00
CA ALA A 43 -10.94 0.03 -12.00
C ALA A 43 -9.55 0.37 -12.56
N THR A 44 -8.80 1.18 -11.82
CA THR A 44 -7.43 1.55 -12.16
C THR A 44 -6.49 0.79 -11.22
N PRO A 45 -5.99 -0.39 -11.64
CA PRO A 45 -5.16 -1.21 -10.78
C PRO A 45 -3.86 -0.48 -10.46
N VAL A 46 -3.48 -0.51 -9.20
CA VAL A 46 -2.22 0.01 -8.70
C VAL A 46 -1.29 -1.14 -8.32
N ASP A 47 0.01 -0.97 -8.56
CA ASP A 47 1.01 -1.90 -8.07
C ASP A 47 1.34 -1.62 -6.60
N PHE A 48 1.34 -2.68 -5.79
CA PHE A 48 1.83 -2.57 -4.43
C PHE A 48 3.35 -2.41 -4.44
N PRO A 49 3.89 -1.38 -3.78
CA PRO A 49 5.32 -1.24 -3.65
C PRO A 49 5.90 -2.41 -2.85
N SER A 50 7.14 -2.77 -3.17
CA SER A 50 7.87 -3.84 -2.49
C SER A 50 7.90 -3.62 -0.97
N VAL A 51 7.56 -4.67 -0.22
CA VAL A 51 7.61 -4.67 1.26
C VAL A 51 9.00 -5.02 1.81
N TRP A 52 9.92 -5.47 0.94
CA TRP A 52 11.28 -5.84 1.32
C TRP A 52 12.21 -4.63 1.40
N ASN A 53 13.35 -4.81 2.09
CA ASN A 53 14.42 -3.81 2.18
C ASN A 53 13.96 -2.45 2.76
N GLN A 54 13.01 -2.45 3.68
CA GLN A 54 12.52 -1.21 4.28
C GLN A 54 13.62 -0.46 5.04
N ALA A 55 14.50 -1.19 5.75
CA ALA A 55 15.62 -0.58 6.49
C ALA A 55 16.57 0.23 5.60
N ALA A 56 16.80 -0.21 4.36
CA ALA A 56 17.66 0.50 3.41
C ALA A 56 17.10 1.85 2.94
N ARG A 57 15.81 2.10 3.21
CA ARG A 57 15.11 3.33 2.82
C ARG A 57 15.08 4.37 3.95
N LYS A 58 15.72 4.12 5.09
CA LYS A 58 15.81 5.10 6.18
C LYS A 58 16.48 6.39 5.70
N GLY A 59 15.88 7.52 6.03
CA GLY A 59 16.37 8.83 5.64
C GLY A 59 15.97 9.31 4.25
N HIS A 60 15.23 8.49 3.49
CA HIS A 60 14.62 8.94 2.24
C HIS A 60 13.20 9.46 2.48
N ALA A 61 12.77 10.39 1.64
CA ALA A 61 11.37 10.76 1.54
C ALA A 61 10.58 9.57 0.99
N LEU A 62 9.53 9.19 1.71
CA LEU A 62 8.72 8.02 1.42
C LEU A 62 7.32 8.43 0.96
N HIS A 63 6.56 7.46 0.55
CA HIS A 63 5.33 7.64 -0.21
C HIS A 63 5.62 8.07 -1.66
N TRP A 64 4.63 7.93 -2.55
CA TRP A 64 4.79 8.26 -3.96
C TRP A 64 5.00 9.77 -4.22
N ASP A 65 4.55 10.61 -3.29
CA ASP A 65 4.67 12.07 -3.32
C ASP A 65 5.81 12.61 -2.41
N GLY A 66 6.53 11.71 -1.72
CA GLY A 66 7.58 12.10 -0.79
C GLY A 66 7.10 12.76 0.51
N ALA A 67 5.81 12.67 0.83
CA ALA A 67 5.21 13.36 1.97
C ALA A 67 5.63 12.80 3.33
N ALA A 68 6.11 11.55 3.41
CA ALA A 68 6.48 10.91 4.66
C ALA A 68 8.00 10.92 4.88
N GLY A 69 8.45 11.47 6.00
CA GLY A 69 9.87 11.52 6.40
C GLY A 69 10.37 10.25 7.08
N SER A 70 9.49 9.30 7.39
CA SER A 70 9.82 8.02 7.99
C SER A 70 8.86 6.91 7.59
N ALA A 71 9.31 5.67 7.71
CA ALA A 71 8.46 4.52 7.41
C ALA A 71 7.27 4.40 8.38
N LEU A 72 7.45 4.77 9.64
CA LEU A 72 6.37 4.80 10.62
C LEU A 72 5.31 5.85 10.23
N GLU A 73 5.73 7.05 9.89
CA GLU A 73 4.84 8.13 9.44
C GLU A 73 4.06 7.70 8.18
N ARG A 74 4.74 7.13 7.19
CA ARG A 74 4.09 6.58 5.99
C ARG A 74 3.00 5.56 6.36
N ASN A 75 3.29 4.63 7.27
CA ASN A 75 2.33 3.59 7.65
C ASN A 75 1.14 4.17 8.42
N VAL A 76 1.36 5.21 9.23
CA VAL A 76 0.28 5.95 9.89
C VAL A 76 -0.59 6.70 8.87
N LEU A 77 0.03 7.37 7.91
CA LEU A 77 -0.69 8.07 6.84
C LEU A 77 -1.54 7.11 6.01
N VAL A 78 -1.02 5.90 5.72
CA VAL A 78 -1.79 4.86 5.02
C VAL A 78 -2.99 4.39 5.86
N ALA A 79 -2.81 4.18 7.16
CA ALA A 79 -3.92 3.78 8.04
C ALA A 79 -5.03 4.85 8.08
N VAL A 80 -4.66 6.12 8.17
CA VAL A 80 -5.61 7.24 8.13
C VAL A 80 -6.26 7.36 6.75
N GLY A 81 -5.49 7.26 5.69
CA GLY A 81 -5.99 7.27 4.30
C GLY A 81 -6.93 6.11 3.99
N ALA A 82 -6.75 4.96 4.64
CA ALA A 82 -7.67 3.82 4.58
C ALA A 82 -8.90 3.98 5.50
N GLY A 83 -9.13 5.16 6.09
CA GLY A 83 -10.33 5.48 6.86
C GLY A 83 -10.23 5.22 8.37
N THR A 84 -9.04 4.93 8.92
CA THR A 84 -8.89 4.81 10.37
C THR A 84 -8.95 6.20 11.02
N PRO A 85 -9.89 6.45 11.95
CA PRO A 85 -9.91 7.70 12.71
C PRO A 85 -8.59 7.93 13.44
N LYS A 86 -8.09 9.16 13.45
CA LYS A 86 -6.77 9.51 13.99
C LYS A 86 -6.54 9.09 15.44
N ASP A 87 -7.60 9.12 16.24
CA ASP A 87 -7.62 8.74 17.65
C ASP A 87 -7.66 7.22 17.88
N LEU A 88 -7.99 6.45 16.83
CA LEU A 88 -8.02 4.99 16.85
C LEU A 88 -6.83 4.33 16.13
N VAL A 89 -5.88 5.11 15.64
CA VAL A 89 -4.68 4.56 14.98
C VAL A 89 -3.85 3.76 15.98
N PRO A 90 -3.66 2.43 15.76
CA PRO A 90 -2.95 1.57 16.71
C PRO A 90 -1.42 1.71 16.55
N LEU A 91 -0.87 2.83 17.00
CA LEU A 91 0.55 3.19 16.79
C LEU A 91 1.52 2.10 17.23
N ALA A 92 1.27 1.43 18.36
CA ALA A 92 2.14 0.36 18.84
C ALA A 92 2.18 -0.83 17.87
N SER A 93 1.02 -1.23 17.34
CA SER A 93 0.94 -2.31 16.35
C SER A 93 1.62 -1.93 15.03
N ILE A 94 1.42 -0.69 14.57
CA ILE A 94 2.05 -0.17 13.36
C ILE A 94 3.58 -0.15 13.53
N ALA A 95 4.08 0.30 14.68
CA ALA A 95 5.51 0.30 14.98
C ALA A 95 6.10 -1.12 15.04
N ALA A 96 5.37 -2.08 15.62
CA ALA A 96 5.79 -3.49 15.65
C ALA A 96 5.86 -4.10 14.24
N ILE A 97 4.85 -3.84 13.40
CA ILE A 97 4.85 -4.25 11.98
C ILE A 97 6.03 -3.61 11.23
N GLN A 98 6.29 -2.31 11.43
CA GLN A 98 7.42 -1.63 10.80
C GLN A 98 8.76 -2.26 11.22
N SER A 99 8.93 -2.57 12.50
CA SER A 99 10.14 -3.22 12.98
C SER A 99 10.37 -4.59 12.35
N TRP A 100 9.29 -5.35 12.13
CA TRP A 100 9.36 -6.61 11.41
C TRP A 100 9.69 -6.42 9.92
N LEU A 101 9.05 -5.47 9.24
CA LEU A 101 9.32 -5.15 7.83
C LEU A 101 10.77 -4.71 7.59
N ASP A 102 11.38 -4.02 8.55
CA ASP A 102 12.79 -3.61 8.49
C ASP A 102 13.74 -4.83 8.43
N THR A 103 13.31 -5.98 8.93
CA THR A 103 14.10 -7.22 8.92
C THR A 103 13.80 -8.12 7.71
N LEU A 104 12.82 -7.77 6.88
CA LEU A 104 12.33 -8.63 5.80
C LEU A 104 13.22 -8.52 4.57
N PRO A 105 14.02 -9.57 4.24
CA PRO A 105 14.80 -9.58 3.01
C PRO A 105 13.93 -9.86 1.79
N PRO A 106 14.36 -9.47 0.60
CA PRO A 106 13.68 -9.87 -0.63
C PRO A 106 13.79 -11.39 -0.84
N PRO A 107 12.78 -12.03 -1.44
CA PRO A 107 12.89 -13.41 -1.85
C PRO A 107 14.03 -13.57 -2.87
N LYS A 108 14.66 -14.73 -2.87
CA LYS A 108 15.63 -15.05 -3.91
C LYS A 108 14.93 -15.10 -5.26
N TYR A 109 15.61 -14.55 -6.27
CA TYR A 109 15.11 -14.66 -7.65
C TYR A 109 14.98 -16.15 -8.04
N PRO A 110 13.79 -16.61 -8.47
CA PRO A 110 13.51 -18.05 -8.61
C PRO A 110 14.06 -18.69 -9.88
N TYR A 111 14.56 -17.89 -10.81
CA TYR A 111 15.04 -18.37 -12.10
C TYR A 111 16.57 -18.32 -12.20
N ALA A 112 17.14 -19.06 -13.15
CA ALA A 112 18.56 -18.99 -13.44
C ALA A 112 18.96 -17.59 -13.91
N ILE A 113 20.05 -17.06 -13.34
CA ILE A 113 20.56 -15.74 -13.70
C ILE A 113 21.58 -15.90 -14.82
N ASP A 114 21.35 -15.21 -15.94
CA ASP A 114 22.31 -15.08 -17.02
C ASP A 114 23.44 -14.14 -16.59
N GLN A 115 24.58 -14.72 -16.25
CA GLN A 115 25.74 -13.98 -15.75
C GLN A 115 26.29 -12.97 -16.78
N SER A 116 26.13 -13.26 -18.08
CA SER A 116 26.58 -12.34 -19.14
C SER A 116 25.73 -11.06 -19.18
N LYS A 117 24.46 -11.16 -18.80
CA LYS A 117 23.53 -10.01 -18.72
C LYS A 117 23.67 -9.27 -17.40
N LEU A 118 23.98 -9.97 -16.30
CA LEU A 118 24.15 -9.37 -14.98
C LEU A 118 25.21 -8.25 -15.03
N ALA A 119 26.37 -8.51 -15.62
CA ALA A 119 27.46 -7.54 -15.72
C ALA A 119 27.11 -6.28 -16.54
N ARG A 120 26.06 -6.32 -17.36
CA ARG A 120 25.60 -5.16 -18.15
C ARG A 120 24.51 -4.35 -17.45
N GLY A 121 23.93 -4.91 -16.41
CA GLY A 121 22.84 -4.28 -15.64
C GLY A 121 23.25 -3.75 -14.27
N ALA A 122 24.53 -3.88 -13.90
CA ALA A 122 25.08 -3.44 -12.63
C ALA A 122 25.49 -1.97 -12.63
#